data_74795eb2be76e89f8360a137d52fe430
#
_entry.id   74795eb2be76e89f8360a137d52fe430
#
_cell.length_a   1.000
_cell.length_b   1.000
_cell.length_c   1.000
_cell.angle_alpha   90.00
_cell.angle_beta   90.00
_cell.angle_gamma   90.00
#
_symmetry.space_group_name_H-M   'P 1'
#
loop_
_entity.id
_entity.type
_entity.pdbx_description
1 polymer ?
#
loop_
_entity_poly.entity_id
_entity_poly.type
_entity_poly.pdbx_seq_one_letter_code
_entity_poly.pdbx_strand_id
1 'polypeptide(L)'
;MIKVGFIDYYLDEWHANTAPAHLLEQSNGEVKPCYAYGEIPSPKGVTSEQWCEKMGIEHCATIAEVIEKSDVIMVFAPDNCERKEDLSREALASGKPCFIDKPFGTDLASAKRMFAIAEANGTPVYTCSALRYAKEYATVDRAAVKSLVAMCPQNSYDNYILHALEPAMMIMGEEAKRASAVYTEDAFYSVTIEMQSGRHIVISSLNYDSPYMMNVCIPTANKLIDCEYDFWVYHYKAMIEFFKTGVEPITHKETLQIAAAREAGKKSMALVAYNIRPLRG
;
A
#
# COMPACT_ATOMS: atom_id res chain seq x y z
N MET A 1 7.17 20.28 16.79
CA MET A 1 7.56 19.86 15.42
C MET A 1 8.04 18.42 15.51
N ILE A 2 7.42 17.53 14.74
CA ILE A 2 7.75 16.11 14.66
C ILE A 2 8.74 15.91 13.52
N LYS A 3 9.88 15.29 13.81
CA LYS A 3 10.95 15.00 12.85
C LYS A 3 10.74 13.63 12.23
N VAL A 4 10.58 13.58 10.91
CA VAL A 4 10.40 12.33 10.16
C VAL A 4 11.73 11.88 9.59
N GLY A 5 12.06 10.60 9.77
CA GLY A 5 13.15 9.91 9.12
C GLY A 5 12.67 9.07 7.94
N PHE A 6 13.33 9.17 6.80
CA PHE A 6 13.07 8.37 5.62
C PHE A 6 14.10 7.26 5.48
N ILE A 7 13.64 6.07 5.21
CA ILE A 7 14.45 4.89 4.89
C ILE A 7 13.96 4.35 3.56
N ASP A 8 14.87 4.16 2.61
CA ASP A 8 14.51 3.67 1.28
C ASP A 8 15.59 2.75 0.71
N TYR A 9 15.24 1.98 -0.31
CA TYR A 9 16.23 1.29 -1.11
C TYR A 9 17.04 2.28 -1.95
N TYR A 10 16.37 3.26 -2.59
CA TYR A 10 16.98 4.44 -3.20
C TYR A 10 16.04 5.64 -3.11
N LEU A 11 16.54 6.78 -2.64
CA LEU A 11 15.72 7.95 -2.30
C LEU A 11 15.15 8.70 -3.50
N ASP A 12 15.82 8.72 -4.66
CA ASP A 12 15.30 9.43 -5.83
C ASP A 12 14.25 8.57 -6.57
N GLU A 13 13.08 8.46 -5.94
CA GLU A 13 11.89 7.79 -6.43
C GLU A 13 10.64 8.63 -6.12
N TRP A 14 9.49 8.26 -6.68
CA TRP A 14 8.30 9.11 -6.68
C TRP A 14 7.74 9.39 -5.28
N HIS A 15 7.65 8.37 -4.40
CA HIS A 15 7.08 8.51 -3.05
C HIS A 15 7.97 9.39 -2.18
N ALA A 16 9.28 9.13 -2.14
CA ALA A 16 10.23 9.94 -1.39
C ALA A 16 10.35 11.36 -1.95
N ASN A 17 10.20 11.55 -3.27
CA ASN A 17 10.22 12.87 -3.91
C ASN A 17 9.00 13.72 -3.56
N THR A 18 7.83 13.11 -3.35
CA THR A 18 6.56 13.84 -3.14
C THR A 18 6.18 13.97 -1.67
N ALA A 19 6.55 13.02 -0.82
CA ALA A 19 6.20 13.01 0.60
C ALA A 19 6.57 14.30 1.37
N PRO A 20 7.74 14.93 1.17
CA PRO A 20 8.12 16.13 1.91
C PRO A 20 7.13 17.28 1.75
N ALA A 21 6.69 17.55 0.51
CA ALA A 21 5.74 18.62 0.23
C ALA A 21 4.37 18.35 0.89
N HIS A 22 3.86 17.14 0.77
CA HIS A 22 2.59 16.75 1.38
C HIS A 22 2.63 16.80 2.90
N LEU A 23 3.69 16.29 3.55
CA LEU A 23 3.83 16.34 5.00
C LEU A 23 3.85 17.77 5.51
N LEU A 24 4.65 18.65 4.90
CA LEU A 24 4.74 20.06 5.29
C LEU A 24 3.41 20.79 5.09
N GLU A 25 2.78 20.63 3.93
CA GLU A 25 1.54 21.31 3.59
C GLU A 25 0.38 20.87 4.50
N GLN A 26 0.16 19.55 4.61
CA GLN A 26 -0.99 19.02 5.34
C GLN A 26 -0.85 19.12 6.86
N SER A 27 0.38 19.31 7.38
CA SER A 27 0.64 19.53 8.81
C SER A 27 0.85 21.02 9.19
N ASN A 28 0.77 21.94 8.24
CA ASN A 28 1.17 23.34 8.45
C ASN A 28 2.61 23.47 9.02
N GLY A 29 3.51 22.60 8.57
CA GLY A 29 4.91 22.57 9.00
C GLY A 29 5.19 21.92 10.36
N GLU A 30 4.19 21.33 11.01
CA GLU A 30 4.37 20.63 12.29
C GLU A 30 5.07 19.27 12.17
N VAL A 31 4.95 18.61 11.01
CA VAL A 31 5.59 17.32 10.68
C VAL A 31 6.55 17.54 9.53
N LYS A 32 7.84 17.34 9.77
CA LYS A 32 8.88 17.71 8.81
C LYS A 32 9.84 16.55 8.54
N PRO A 33 10.08 16.15 7.28
CA PRO A 33 11.19 15.29 6.90
C PRO A 33 12.52 15.97 7.25
N CYS A 34 13.33 15.30 8.04
CA CYS A 34 14.59 15.86 8.53
C CYS A 34 15.81 15.01 8.20
N TYR A 35 15.63 13.69 8.12
CA TYR A 35 16.72 12.72 8.00
C TYR A 35 16.37 11.69 6.96
N ALA A 36 17.35 11.21 6.18
CA ALA A 36 17.12 10.17 5.21
C ALA A 36 18.32 9.25 5.00
N TYR A 37 18.03 7.99 4.73
CA TYR A 37 18.96 6.94 4.34
C TYR A 37 18.44 6.24 3.09
N GLY A 38 19.30 6.08 2.07
CA GLY A 38 19.07 5.23 0.91
C GLY A 38 20.14 4.16 0.83
N GLU A 39 19.76 2.89 0.68
CA GLU A 39 20.68 1.75 0.69
C GLU A 39 21.62 1.77 -0.52
N ILE A 40 21.13 2.21 -1.68
CA ILE A 40 21.91 2.34 -2.92
C ILE A 40 21.63 3.68 -3.61
N PRO A 41 22.49 4.13 -4.52
CA PRO A 41 22.18 5.23 -5.43
C PRO A 41 20.97 4.86 -6.34
N SER A 42 20.15 5.84 -6.70
CA SER A 42 19.06 5.60 -7.64
C SER A 42 19.57 5.12 -9.00
N PRO A 43 19.01 4.02 -9.56
CA PRO A 43 19.47 3.49 -10.86
C PRO A 43 19.30 4.44 -12.04
N LYS A 44 18.39 5.41 -11.94
CA LYS A 44 18.04 6.39 -12.99
C LYS A 44 18.10 7.84 -12.51
N GLY A 45 18.57 8.07 -11.31
CA GLY A 45 18.57 9.36 -10.66
C GLY A 45 19.90 9.72 -10.02
N VAL A 46 19.84 10.41 -8.90
CA VAL A 46 21.00 10.90 -8.14
C VAL A 46 21.38 10.00 -6.98
N THR A 47 22.54 10.25 -6.36
CA THR A 47 22.94 9.57 -5.12
C THR A 47 22.07 10.02 -3.93
N SER A 48 22.09 9.27 -2.83
CA SER A 48 21.33 9.62 -1.63
C SER A 48 21.77 10.97 -1.05
N GLU A 49 23.05 11.27 -1.06
CA GLU A 49 23.61 12.56 -0.61
C GLU A 49 23.10 13.72 -1.47
N GLN A 50 23.18 13.57 -2.80
CA GLN A 50 22.69 14.60 -3.75
C GLN A 50 21.18 14.81 -3.62
N TRP A 51 20.42 13.73 -3.42
CA TRP A 51 18.99 13.83 -3.18
C TRP A 51 18.69 14.60 -1.88
N CYS A 52 19.39 14.26 -0.79
CA CYS A 52 19.24 14.94 0.49
C CYS A 52 19.59 16.41 0.41
N GLU A 53 20.68 16.78 -0.26
CA GLU A 53 21.07 18.17 -0.51
C GLU A 53 19.97 18.94 -1.24
N LYS A 54 19.44 18.36 -2.34
CA LYS A 54 18.35 18.93 -3.14
C LYS A 54 17.07 19.15 -2.34
N MET A 55 16.74 18.19 -1.44
CA MET A 55 15.51 18.22 -0.64
C MET A 55 15.65 19.01 0.66
N GLY A 56 16.85 19.43 1.03
CA GLY A 56 17.13 20.11 2.31
C GLY A 56 16.92 19.19 3.53
N ILE A 57 17.22 17.90 3.35
CA ILE A 57 17.11 16.82 4.35
C ILE A 57 18.52 16.35 4.69
N GLU A 58 18.80 16.04 5.95
CA GLU A 58 20.13 15.54 6.36
C GLU A 58 20.30 14.08 5.93
N HIS A 59 21.39 13.80 5.22
CA HIS A 59 21.77 12.44 4.87
C HIS A 59 22.35 11.71 6.07
N CYS A 60 21.86 10.50 6.33
CA CYS A 60 22.38 9.60 7.36
C CYS A 60 23.10 8.42 6.69
N ALA A 61 24.22 8.01 7.28
CA ALA A 61 25.02 6.90 6.77
C ALA A 61 24.45 5.52 7.08
N THR A 62 23.53 5.43 8.05
CA THR A 62 22.92 4.17 8.51
C THR A 62 21.44 4.34 8.86
N ILE A 63 20.70 3.24 8.83
CA ILE A 63 19.31 3.18 9.31
C ILE A 63 19.23 3.56 10.80
N ALA A 64 20.16 3.04 11.61
CA ALA A 64 20.24 3.35 13.04
C ALA A 64 20.36 4.86 13.31
N GLU A 65 21.16 5.57 12.51
CA GLU A 65 21.29 7.03 12.62
C GLU A 65 19.98 7.77 12.30
N VAL A 66 19.25 7.34 11.26
CA VAL A 66 17.91 7.88 10.95
C VAL A 66 16.98 7.69 12.14
N ILE A 67 16.96 6.48 12.70
CA ILE A 67 16.07 6.14 13.82
C ILE A 67 16.42 6.97 15.06
N GLU A 68 17.69 7.09 15.40
CA GLU A 68 18.13 7.86 16.57
C GLU A 68 17.68 9.33 16.50
N LYS A 69 17.83 9.96 15.34
CA LYS A 69 17.58 11.40 15.14
C LYS A 69 16.10 11.75 14.92
N SER A 70 15.26 10.78 14.57
CA SER A 70 13.85 11.01 14.18
C SER A 70 12.89 10.71 15.32
N ASP A 71 11.72 11.33 15.29
CA ASP A 71 10.58 11.03 16.18
C ASP A 71 9.71 9.91 15.61
N VAL A 72 9.55 9.88 14.29
CA VAL A 72 8.73 8.91 13.52
C VAL A 72 9.45 8.50 12.24
N ILE A 73 9.13 7.33 11.71
CA ILE A 73 9.84 6.74 10.57
C ILE A 73 8.89 6.46 9.41
N MET A 74 9.35 6.72 8.19
CA MET A 74 8.73 6.24 6.95
C MET A 74 9.72 5.34 6.20
N VAL A 75 9.27 4.13 5.85
CA VAL A 75 10.04 3.22 5.01
C VAL A 75 9.34 3.08 3.67
N PHE A 76 10.03 3.42 2.59
CA PHE A 76 9.45 3.40 1.24
C PHE A 76 9.73 2.09 0.49
N ALA A 77 10.65 2.03 -0.44
CA ALA A 77 10.93 0.90 -1.34
C ALA A 77 9.68 0.41 -2.09
N PRO A 78 8.93 1.29 -2.79
CA PRO A 78 7.65 0.94 -3.43
C PRO A 78 7.81 -0.14 -4.51
N ASP A 79 8.91 -0.11 -5.25
CA ASP A 79 9.18 -1.02 -6.36
C ASP A 79 10.13 -2.17 -6.00
N ASN A 80 10.65 -2.17 -4.77
CA ASN A 80 11.61 -3.16 -4.26
C ASN A 80 11.07 -3.85 -2.99
N CYS A 81 9.91 -4.49 -3.13
CA CYS A 81 9.21 -5.14 -2.03
C CYS A 81 10.08 -6.20 -1.32
N GLU A 82 11.00 -6.84 -2.05
CA GLU A 82 11.97 -7.83 -1.52
C GLU A 82 12.95 -7.22 -0.50
N ARG A 83 13.17 -5.91 -0.55
CA ARG A 83 14.03 -5.20 0.44
C ARG A 83 13.25 -4.69 1.65
N LYS A 84 11.93 -4.64 1.56
CA LYS A 84 11.07 -3.97 2.54
C LYS A 84 11.25 -4.51 3.96
N GLU A 85 11.27 -5.84 4.12
CA GLU A 85 11.43 -6.47 5.44
C GLU A 85 12.77 -6.12 6.08
N ASP A 86 13.87 -6.16 5.32
CA ASP A 86 15.21 -5.82 5.83
C ASP A 86 15.32 -4.34 6.19
N LEU A 87 14.88 -3.44 5.30
CA LEU A 87 14.89 -1.99 5.52
C LEU A 87 14.02 -1.55 6.70
N SER A 88 12.95 -2.30 6.99
CA SER A 88 12.03 -1.97 8.07
C SER A 88 12.44 -2.54 9.43
N ARG A 89 13.30 -3.54 9.48
CA ARG A 89 13.59 -4.33 10.69
C ARG A 89 13.96 -3.49 11.89
N GLU A 90 14.92 -2.59 11.75
CA GLU A 90 15.38 -1.74 12.86
C GLU A 90 14.30 -0.71 13.25
N ALA A 91 13.59 -0.13 12.27
CA ALA A 91 12.51 0.79 12.51
C ALA A 91 11.37 0.12 13.30
N LEU A 92 10.96 -1.09 12.90
CA LEU A 92 9.93 -1.88 13.58
C LEU A 92 10.35 -2.30 15.01
N ALA A 93 11.64 -2.37 15.29
CA ALA A 93 12.16 -2.66 16.63
C ALA A 93 12.37 -1.41 17.51
N SER A 94 12.10 -0.22 17.00
CA SER A 94 12.48 1.04 17.65
C SER A 94 11.50 1.57 18.69
N GLY A 95 10.25 1.11 18.70
CA GLY A 95 9.17 1.68 19.51
C GLY A 95 8.59 2.99 18.97
N LYS A 96 9.15 3.54 17.88
CA LYS A 96 8.69 4.81 17.27
C LYS A 96 7.60 4.55 16.22
N PRO A 97 6.58 5.43 16.08
CA PRO A 97 5.57 5.25 15.04
C PRO A 97 6.19 5.12 13.65
N CYS A 98 5.81 4.06 12.94
CA CYS A 98 6.34 3.72 11.62
C CYS A 98 5.23 3.64 10.57
N PHE A 99 5.37 4.36 9.47
CA PHE A 99 4.62 4.10 8.25
C PHE A 99 5.51 3.27 7.30
N ILE A 100 5.02 2.11 6.89
CA ILE A 100 5.70 1.29 5.88
C ILE A 100 4.89 1.36 4.60
N ASP A 101 5.49 1.86 3.52
CA ASP A 101 4.79 1.98 2.25
C ASP A 101 4.37 0.60 1.68
N LYS A 102 3.31 0.59 0.89
CA LYS A 102 2.82 -0.62 0.20
C LYS A 102 3.86 -1.15 -0.82
N PRO A 103 3.92 -2.44 -1.07
CA PRO A 103 3.32 -3.55 -0.34
C PRO A 103 3.98 -3.78 1.02
N PHE A 104 3.19 -4.17 2.01
CA PHE A 104 3.74 -4.56 3.33
C PHE A 104 4.30 -5.98 3.27
N GLY A 105 5.56 -6.09 2.90
CA GLY A 105 6.24 -7.36 2.69
C GLY A 105 5.91 -8.06 1.36
N THR A 106 6.70 -9.06 1.02
CA THR A 106 6.58 -9.83 -0.23
C THR A 106 5.37 -10.76 -0.25
N ASP A 107 4.99 -11.31 0.89
CA ASP A 107 3.93 -12.29 1.08
C ASP A 107 3.35 -12.22 2.50
N LEU A 108 2.37 -13.06 2.80
CA LEU A 108 1.74 -13.12 4.13
C LEU A 108 2.73 -13.50 5.24
N ALA A 109 3.71 -14.36 4.96
CA ALA A 109 4.68 -14.78 5.96
C ALA A 109 5.63 -13.63 6.33
N SER A 110 6.11 -12.87 5.34
CA SER A 110 6.90 -11.65 5.54
C SER A 110 6.11 -10.61 6.35
N ALA A 111 4.86 -10.33 5.96
CA ALA A 111 3.99 -9.41 6.68
C ALA A 111 3.81 -9.80 8.17
N LYS A 112 3.60 -11.09 8.45
CA LYS A 112 3.49 -11.61 9.82
C LYS A 112 4.78 -11.41 10.62
N ARG A 113 5.95 -11.65 10.02
CA ARG A 113 7.24 -11.42 10.70
C ARG A 113 7.45 -9.95 11.04
N MET A 114 7.11 -9.06 10.09
CA MET A 114 7.23 -7.62 10.30
C MET A 114 6.34 -7.13 11.44
N PHE A 115 5.06 -7.55 11.48
CA PHE A 115 4.16 -7.24 12.60
C PHE A 115 4.64 -7.84 13.92
N ALA A 116 5.16 -9.08 13.91
CA ALA A 116 5.68 -9.70 15.13
C ALA A 116 6.86 -8.91 15.73
N ILE A 117 7.73 -8.33 14.90
CA ILE A 117 8.80 -7.44 15.38
C ILE A 117 8.19 -6.18 16.01
N ALA A 118 7.25 -5.54 15.35
CA ALA A 118 6.61 -4.32 15.84
C ALA A 118 5.88 -4.57 17.17
N GLU A 119 5.07 -5.62 17.25
CA GLU A 119 4.33 -6.02 18.46
C GLU A 119 5.26 -6.33 19.64
N ALA A 120 6.35 -7.06 19.39
CA ALA A 120 7.34 -7.39 20.42
C ALA A 120 8.05 -6.16 21.02
N ASN A 121 8.09 -5.05 20.28
CA ASN A 121 8.75 -3.81 20.70
C ASN A 121 7.76 -2.66 21.00
N GLY A 122 6.46 -2.92 20.92
CA GLY A 122 5.44 -1.89 21.13
C GLY A 122 5.50 -0.75 20.11
N THR A 123 5.97 -1.04 18.88
CA THR A 123 6.09 -0.07 17.78
C THR A 123 4.75 0.08 17.07
N PRO A 124 4.09 1.25 17.13
CA PRO A 124 2.92 1.50 16.31
C PRO A 124 3.31 1.48 14.83
N VAL A 125 2.57 0.70 14.00
CA VAL A 125 2.88 0.58 12.58
C VAL A 125 1.64 0.36 11.73
N TYR A 126 1.56 1.03 10.58
CA TYR A 126 0.59 0.69 9.55
C TYR A 126 1.13 0.88 8.15
N THR A 127 0.41 0.36 7.18
CA THR A 127 0.67 0.46 5.75
C THR A 127 -0.64 0.64 5.01
N CYS A 128 -0.63 1.31 3.88
CA CYS A 128 -1.77 1.34 2.96
C CYS A 128 -1.41 1.90 1.58
N SER A 129 -2.29 1.64 0.62
CA SER A 129 -2.39 2.46 -0.59
C SER A 129 -3.10 3.78 -0.28
N ALA A 130 -2.60 4.88 -0.81
CA ALA A 130 -3.24 6.20 -0.66
C ALA A 130 -4.68 6.22 -1.21
N LEU A 131 -4.99 5.43 -2.24
CA LEU A 131 -6.34 5.30 -2.82
C LEU A 131 -7.41 4.87 -1.80
N ARG A 132 -7.02 4.19 -0.71
CA ARG A 132 -7.93 3.88 0.39
C ARG A 132 -8.64 5.12 0.94
N TYR A 133 -8.03 6.27 0.85
CA TYR A 133 -8.52 7.54 1.38
C TYR A 133 -9.32 8.38 0.37
N ALA A 134 -9.65 7.83 -0.80
CA ALA A 134 -10.53 8.53 -1.73
C ALA A 134 -11.89 8.81 -1.07
N LYS A 135 -12.30 10.08 -1.06
CA LYS A 135 -13.51 10.57 -0.37
C LYS A 135 -14.78 9.93 -0.91
N GLU A 136 -14.76 9.50 -2.16
CA GLU A 136 -15.89 8.87 -2.86
C GLU A 136 -16.32 7.56 -2.17
N TYR A 137 -15.41 6.84 -1.52
CA TYR A 137 -15.74 5.63 -0.78
C TYR A 137 -16.59 5.88 0.47
N ALA A 138 -16.55 7.09 1.05
CA ALA A 138 -17.39 7.46 2.18
C ALA A 138 -18.89 7.48 1.84
N THR A 139 -19.21 7.55 0.54
CA THR A 139 -20.59 7.58 0.04
C THR A 139 -21.22 6.19 -0.17
N VAL A 140 -20.45 5.12 0.13
CA VAL A 140 -20.91 3.73 -0.04
C VAL A 140 -21.55 3.23 1.25
N ASP A 141 -22.81 2.79 1.15
CA ASP A 141 -23.42 1.99 2.22
C ASP A 141 -22.84 0.57 2.19
N ARG A 142 -21.78 0.36 2.98
CA ARG A 142 -21.00 -0.88 3.02
C ARG A 142 -21.85 -2.09 3.42
N ALA A 143 -22.86 -1.90 4.26
CA ALA A 143 -23.74 -2.97 4.72
C ALA A 143 -24.64 -3.50 3.58
N ALA A 144 -24.98 -2.64 2.61
CA ALA A 144 -25.81 -3.02 1.47
C ALA A 144 -25.02 -3.66 0.32
N VAL A 145 -23.69 -3.59 0.30
CA VAL A 145 -22.87 -4.10 -0.81
C VAL A 145 -23.03 -5.61 -0.97
N LYS A 146 -23.29 -6.06 -2.20
CA LYS A 146 -23.40 -7.48 -2.58
C LYS A 146 -22.17 -7.98 -3.32
N SER A 147 -21.66 -7.16 -4.21
CA SER A 147 -20.43 -7.42 -4.97
C SER A 147 -19.83 -6.11 -5.44
N LEU A 148 -18.60 -6.15 -5.86
CA LEU A 148 -17.96 -5.01 -6.52
C LEU A 148 -16.99 -5.47 -7.61
N VAL A 149 -16.80 -4.61 -8.61
CA VAL A 149 -15.82 -4.75 -9.68
C VAL A 149 -14.92 -3.52 -9.65
N ALA A 150 -13.63 -3.73 -9.47
CA ALA A 150 -12.63 -2.66 -9.46
C ALA A 150 -11.66 -2.79 -10.64
N MET A 151 -11.18 -1.66 -11.11
CA MET A 151 -10.18 -1.57 -12.17
C MET A 151 -8.94 -0.88 -11.63
N CYS A 152 -7.78 -1.30 -12.11
CA CYS A 152 -6.51 -0.65 -11.80
C CYS A 152 -5.59 -0.67 -13.04
N PRO A 153 -4.61 0.25 -13.12
CA PRO A 153 -3.61 0.22 -14.18
C PRO A 153 -2.83 -1.09 -14.19
N GLN A 154 -2.50 -1.57 -15.39
CA GLN A 154 -1.61 -2.70 -15.59
C GLN A 154 -0.17 -2.28 -15.25
N ASN A 155 0.42 -3.03 -14.33
CA ASN A 155 1.82 -2.98 -13.95
C ASN A 155 2.13 -4.28 -13.17
N SER A 156 3.13 -4.30 -12.32
CA SER A 156 3.40 -5.45 -11.44
C SER A 156 2.17 -5.82 -10.61
N TYR A 157 1.74 -7.08 -10.69
CA TYR A 157 0.63 -7.61 -9.88
C TYR A 157 0.84 -7.31 -8.39
N ASP A 158 2.02 -7.63 -7.87
CA ASP A 158 2.31 -7.53 -6.44
C ASP A 158 2.18 -6.10 -5.90
N ASN A 159 2.46 -5.10 -6.73
CA ASN A 159 2.45 -3.70 -6.33
C ASN A 159 1.12 -3.01 -6.67
N TYR A 160 0.62 -3.17 -7.90
CA TYR A 160 -0.49 -2.36 -8.39
C TYR A 160 -1.88 -2.89 -8.01
N ILE A 161 -2.06 -4.20 -7.82
CA ILE A 161 -3.36 -4.73 -7.36
C ILE A 161 -3.82 -4.10 -6.04
N LEU A 162 -2.88 -3.70 -5.18
CA LEU A 162 -3.18 -3.11 -3.87
C LEU A 162 -3.99 -1.82 -3.98
N HIS A 163 -3.81 -1.06 -5.04
CA HIS A 163 -4.56 0.17 -5.27
C HIS A 163 -6.08 -0.07 -5.45
N ALA A 164 -6.47 -1.24 -5.94
CA ALA A 164 -7.87 -1.65 -6.03
C ALA A 164 -8.28 -2.59 -4.89
N LEU A 165 -7.38 -3.47 -4.45
CA LEU A 165 -7.66 -4.48 -3.43
C LEU A 165 -7.93 -3.87 -2.05
N GLU A 166 -7.13 -2.91 -1.61
CA GLU A 166 -7.29 -2.30 -0.30
C GLU A 166 -8.64 -1.58 -0.13
N PRO A 167 -9.04 -0.66 -1.02
CA PRO A 167 -10.35 -0.04 -0.90
C PRO A 167 -11.51 -1.04 -1.07
N ALA A 168 -11.34 -2.07 -1.91
CA ALA A 168 -12.34 -3.12 -2.07
C ALA A 168 -12.54 -3.94 -0.79
N MET A 169 -11.45 -4.37 -0.16
CA MET A 169 -11.48 -5.09 1.12
C MET A 169 -12.05 -4.21 2.25
N MET A 170 -11.68 -2.93 2.29
CA MET A 170 -12.25 -1.95 3.23
C MET A 170 -13.77 -1.81 3.07
N ILE A 171 -14.28 -1.76 1.84
CA ILE A 171 -15.72 -1.67 1.57
C ILE A 171 -16.43 -2.95 1.99
N MET A 172 -15.84 -4.12 1.71
CA MET A 172 -16.42 -5.40 2.12
C MET A 172 -16.44 -5.58 3.62
N GLY A 173 -15.42 -5.12 4.34
CA GLY A 173 -15.37 -5.14 5.81
C GLY A 173 -15.42 -6.52 6.44
N GLU A 174 -15.02 -7.56 5.72
CA GLU A 174 -15.00 -8.96 6.18
C GLU A 174 -13.79 -9.72 5.62
N GLU A 175 -13.56 -10.91 6.14
CA GLU A 175 -12.44 -11.75 5.73
C GLU A 175 -12.66 -12.39 4.35
N ALA A 176 -11.59 -12.43 3.56
CA ALA A 176 -11.56 -13.19 2.33
C ALA A 176 -11.51 -14.70 2.63
N LYS A 177 -12.21 -15.50 1.82
CA LYS A 177 -12.27 -16.95 1.94
C LYS A 177 -11.34 -17.64 0.94
N ARG A 178 -11.38 -17.19 -0.31
CA ARG A 178 -10.53 -17.69 -1.39
C ARG A 178 -10.37 -16.66 -2.49
N ALA A 179 -9.32 -16.82 -3.29
CA ALA A 179 -9.10 -16.03 -4.49
C ALA A 179 -8.81 -16.95 -5.67
N SER A 180 -9.21 -16.52 -6.86
CA SER A 180 -8.84 -17.12 -8.15
C SER A 180 -8.45 -16.04 -9.14
N ALA A 181 -7.47 -16.30 -9.99
CA ALA A 181 -6.98 -15.32 -10.93
C ALA A 181 -6.71 -15.93 -12.31
N VAL A 182 -6.92 -15.12 -13.33
CA VAL A 182 -6.47 -15.35 -14.70
C VAL A 182 -5.39 -14.33 -15.00
N TYR A 183 -4.34 -14.76 -15.67
CA TYR A 183 -3.18 -13.93 -16.02
C TYR A 183 -2.80 -14.18 -17.48
N THR A 184 -2.46 -13.11 -18.20
CA THR A 184 -1.99 -13.19 -19.57
C THR A 184 -0.46 -13.00 -19.65
N GLU A 185 0.16 -13.42 -20.75
CA GLU A 185 1.59 -13.24 -20.99
C GLU A 185 2.02 -11.76 -20.97
N ASP A 186 1.10 -10.85 -21.34
CA ASP A 186 1.31 -9.40 -21.32
C ASP A 186 1.09 -8.76 -19.94
N ALA A 187 1.07 -9.57 -18.87
CA ALA A 187 0.90 -9.13 -17.49
C ALA A 187 -0.47 -8.51 -17.15
N PHE A 188 -1.51 -8.70 -17.97
CA PHE A 188 -2.88 -8.40 -17.59
C PHE A 188 -3.45 -9.51 -16.71
N TYR A 189 -4.25 -9.12 -15.72
CA TYR A 189 -4.86 -10.07 -14.80
C TYR A 189 -6.31 -9.71 -14.48
N SER A 190 -7.06 -10.75 -14.12
CA SER A 190 -8.35 -10.59 -13.46
C SER A 190 -8.39 -11.51 -12.25
N VAL A 191 -8.74 -10.97 -11.10
CA VAL A 191 -8.77 -11.69 -9.82
C VAL A 191 -10.19 -11.62 -9.26
N THR A 192 -10.73 -12.78 -8.88
CA THR A 192 -11.99 -12.88 -8.13
C THR A 192 -11.68 -13.30 -6.70
N ILE A 193 -12.19 -12.56 -5.72
CA ILE A 193 -12.04 -12.85 -4.30
C ILE A 193 -13.44 -13.11 -3.73
N GLU A 194 -13.66 -14.30 -3.19
CA GLU A 194 -14.87 -14.67 -2.45
C GLU A 194 -14.66 -14.35 -0.96
N MET A 195 -15.62 -13.65 -0.39
CA MET A 195 -15.67 -13.32 1.03
C MET A 195 -16.34 -14.44 1.83
N GLN A 196 -16.20 -14.44 3.16
CA GLN A 196 -16.81 -15.46 4.04
C GLN A 196 -18.36 -15.50 3.90
N SER A 197 -18.99 -14.37 3.66
CA SER A 197 -20.45 -14.27 3.43
C SER A 197 -20.94 -14.77 2.06
N GLY A 198 -20.02 -15.07 1.13
CA GLY A 198 -20.34 -15.37 -0.28
C GLY A 198 -20.38 -14.13 -1.18
N ARG A 199 -20.23 -12.92 -0.64
CA ARG A 199 -20.01 -11.71 -1.45
C ARG A 199 -18.69 -11.84 -2.20
N HIS A 200 -18.51 -11.10 -3.27
CA HIS A 200 -17.28 -11.21 -4.05
C HIS A 200 -16.78 -9.87 -4.58
N ILE A 201 -15.47 -9.81 -4.77
CA ILE A 201 -14.73 -8.74 -5.41
C ILE A 201 -14.18 -9.28 -6.72
N VAL A 202 -14.26 -8.50 -7.80
CA VAL A 202 -13.52 -8.75 -9.04
C VAL A 202 -12.60 -7.56 -9.28
N ILE A 203 -11.31 -7.82 -9.51
CA ILE A 203 -10.32 -6.79 -9.85
C ILE A 203 -9.73 -7.15 -11.21
N SER A 204 -9.79 -6.22 -12.16
CA SER A 204 -9.18 -6.38 -13.47
C SER A 204 -8.14 -5.30 -13.73
N SER A 205 -6.96 -5.69 -14.20
CA SER A 205 -5.98 -4.74 -14.70
C SER A 205 -6.32 -4.33 -16.12
N LEU A 206 -6.17 -3.04 -16.40
CA LEU A 206 -6.34 -2.43 -17.71
C LEU A 206 -5.02 -1.75 -18.13
N ASN A 207 -5.02 -1.00 -19.21
CA ASN A 207 -3.83 -0.27 -19.64
C ASN A 207 -3.29 0.65 -18.52
N TYR A 208 -2.00 1.02 -18.61
CA TYR A 208 -1.31 1.82 -17.60
C TYR A 208 -1.98 3.18 -17.31
N ASP A 209 -2.64 3.77 -18.28
CA ASP A 209 -3.41 5.02 -18.19
C ASP A 209 -4.86 4.85 -17.71
N SER A 210 -5.24 3.63 -17.32
CA SER A 210 -6.58 3.36 -16.78
C SER A 210 -6.83 4.14 -15.50
N PRO A 211 -8.01 4.78 -15.34
CA PRO A 211 -8.40 5.37 -14.08
C PRO A 211 -8.62 4.31 -13.00
N TYR A 212 -8.53 4.73 -11.73
CA TYR A 212 -8.90 3.92 -10.59
C TYR A 212 -10.42 4.01 -10.39
N MET A 213 -11.13 3.02 -10.88
CA MET A 213 -12.59 2.98 -10.86
C MET A 213 -13.10 1.73 -10.12
N MET A 214 -14.26 1.88 -9.49
CA MET A 214 -14.95 0.78 -8.84
C MET A 214 -16.45 0.88 -9.09
N ASN A 215 -17.08 -0.21 -9.52
CA ASN A 215 -18.53 -0.33 -9.60
C ASN A 215 -19.03 -1.20 -8.43
N VAL A 216 -19.81 -0.61 -7.55
CA VAL A 216 -20.35 -1.25 -6.35
C VAL A 216 -21.81 -1.64 -6.60
N CYS A 217 -22.11 -2.93 -6.46
CA CYS A 217 -23.48 -3.46 -6.59
C CYS A 217 -24.17 -3.47 -5.22
N ILE A 218 -25.28 -2.76 -5.12
CA ILE A 218 -26.25 -2.86 -4.01
C ILE A 218 -27.59 -3.39 -4.53
N PRO A 219 -28.52 -3.89 -3.69
CA PRO A 219 -29.73 -4.55 -4.16
C PRO A 219 -30.60 -3.74 -5.11
N THR A 220 -30.57 -2.41 -5.01
CA THR A 220 -31.45 -1.50 -5.74
C THR A 220 -30.76 -0.76 -6.88
N ALA A 221 -29.42 -0.77 -6.94
CA ALA A 221 -28.66 0.01 -7.91
C ALA A 221 -27.20 -0.46 -8.01
N ASN A 222 -26.51 0.01 -9.05
CA ASN A 222 -25.07 0.02 -9.13
C ASN A 222 -24.57 1.44 -8.92
N LYS A 223 -23.45 1.59 -8.22
CA LYS A 223 -22.79 2.87 -8.02
C LYS A 223 -21.38 2.82 -8.61
N LEU A 224 -21.18 3.58 -9.66
CA LEU A 224 -19.84 3.81 -10.20
C LEU A 224 -19.12 4.84 -9.34
N ILE A 225 -17.92 4.50 -8.93
CA ILE A 225 -16.99 5.34 -8.21
C ILE A 225 -15.79 5.54 -9.11
N ASP A 226 -15.51 6.79 -9.43
CA ASP A 226 -14.31 7.25 -10.12
C ASP A 226 -13.55 8.13 -9.14
N CYS A 227 -12.34 7.71 -8.76
CA CYS A 227 -11.60 8.37 -7.70
C CYS A 227 -10.91 9.62 -8.23
N GLU A 228 -11.21 10.77 -7.62
CA GLU A 228 -10.44 11.99 -7.82
C GLU A 228 -9.05 11.86 -7.18
N TYR A 229 -8.05 12.56 -7.73
CA TYR A 229 -6.66 12.46 -7.24
C TYR A 229 -6.39 13.22 -5.93
N ASP A 230 -7.40 13.75 -5.26
CA ASP A 230 -7.28 14.42 -3.97
C ASP A 230 -7.09 13.44 -2.77
N PHE A 231 -7.16 12.13 -3.02
CA PHE A 231 -6.94 11.10 -1.98
C PHE A 231 -5.57 11.22 -1.29
N TRP A 232 -4.57 11.81 -1.93
CA TRP A 232 -3.27 12.09 -1.33
C TRP A 232 -3.38 13.04 -0.13
N VAL A 233 -4.23 14.04 -0.20
CA VAL A 233 -4.50 14.98 0.90
C VAL A 233 -5.01 14.24 2.12
N TYR A 234 -5.99 13.36 1.94
CA TYR A 234 -6.58 12.59 3.04
C TYR A 234 -5.64 11.51 3.56
N HIS A 235 -4.85 10.89 2.69
CA HIS A 235 -3.81 9.95 3.08
C HIS A 235 -2.78 10.57 4.01
N TYR A 236 -2.22 11.72 3.64
CA TYR A 236 -1.23 12.39 4.49
C TYR A 236 -1.85 12.98 5.76
N LYS A 237 -3.08 13.43 5.75
CA LYS A 237 -3.79 13.83 6.98
C LYS A 237 -3.92 12.68 7.97
N ALA A 238 -4.30 11.49 7.51
CA ALA A 238 -4.37 10.29 8.35
C ALA A 238 -2.99 9.88 8.88
N MET A 239 -1.96 9.97 8.06
CA MET A 239 -0.58 9.70 8.46
C MET A 239 -0.07 10.68 9.50
N ILE A 240 -0.33 11.97 9.33
CA ILE A 240 0.03 13.02 10.30
C ILE A 240 -0.68 12.79 11.64
N GLU A 241 -1.96 12.42 11.63
CA GLU A 241 -2.68 12.08 12.85
C GLU A 241 -2.08 10.85 13.55
N PHE A 242 -1.76 9.81 12.78
CA PHE A 242 -1.03 8.65 13.30
C PHE A 242 0.32 9.04 13.93
N PHE A 243 1.11 9.87 13.28
CA PHE A 243 2.39 10.33 13.81
C PHE A 243 2.25 11.16 15.08
N LYS A 244 1.14 11.88 15.26
CA LYS A 244 0.86 12.66 16.46
C LYS A 244 0.36 11.82 17.63
N THR A 245 -0.39 10.77 17.36
CA THR A 245 -1.13 10.03 18.39
C THR A 245 -0.61 8.63 18.63
N GLY A 246 0.10 8.02 17.68
CA GLY A 246 0.44 6.60 17.67
C GLY A 246 -0.74 5.66 17.42
N VAL A 247 -1.94 6.20 17.13
CA VAL A 247 -3.15 5.40 16.88
C VAL A 247 -3.17 4.94 15.43
N GLU A 248 -3.08 3.64 15.23
CA GLU A 248 -3.08 3.02 13.90
C GLU A 248 -4.45 3.15 13.22
N PRO A 249 -4.53 3.75 12.01
CA PRO A 249 -5.80 3.92 11.31
C PRO A 249 -6.30 2.62 10.67
N ILE A 250 -5.44 1.61 10.55
CA ILE A 250 -5.71 0.31 9.93
C ILE A 250 -5.17 -0.78 10.85
N THR A 251 -5.98 -1.79 11.13
CA THR A 251 -5.57 -2.89 12.01
C THR A 251 -4.59 -3.83 11.30
N HIS A 252 -3.67 -4.43 12.06
CA HIS A 252 -2.78 -5.49 11.57
C HIS A 252 -3.58 -6.64 10.91
N LYS A 253 -4.72 -7.00 11.51
CA LYS A 253 -5.61 -8.03 10.96
C LYS A 253 -6.07 -7.70 9.54
N GLU A 254 -6.47 -6.47 9.28
CA GLU A 254 -6.91 -6.03 7.96
C GLU A 254 -5.76 -6.08 6.94
N THR A 255 -4.58 -5.57 7.29
CA THR A 255 -3.38 -5.65 6.46
C THR A 255 -3.01 -7.10 6.13
N LEU A 256 -3.05 -8.01 7.12
CA LEU A 256 -2.78 -9.43 6.89
C LEU A 256 -3.82 -10.10 5.99
N GLN A 257 -5.09 -9.70 6.06
CA GLN A 257 -6.13 -10.18 5.14
C GLN A 257 -5.87 -9.71 3.70
N ILE A 258 -5.45 -8.47 3.51
CA ILE A 258 -5.07 -7.94 2.19
C ILE A 258 -3.86 -8.71 1.63
N ALA A 259 -2.82 -8.92 2.45
CA ALA A 259 -1.65 -9.71 2.05
C ALA A 259 -2.02 -11.15 1.68
N ALA A 260 -2.90 -11.79 2.46
CA ALA A 260 -3.39 -13.14 2.20
C ALA A 260 -4.19 -13.23 0.89
N ALA A 261 -5.07 -12.27 0.62
CA ALA A 261 -5.86 -12.22 -0.61
C ALA A 261 -4.97 -12.01 -1.85
N ARG A 262 -3.98 -11.09 -1.76
CA ARG A 262 -2.99 -10.88 -2.82
C ARG A 262 -2.20 -12.16 -3.11
N GLU A 263 -1.66 -12.80 -2.07
CA GLU A 263 -0.88 -14.04 -2.20
C GLU A 263 -1.71 -15.19 -2.78
N ALA A 264 -2.96 -15.36 -2.32
CA ALA A 264 -3.86 -16.38 -2.83
C ALA A 264 -4.18 -16.18 -4.33
N GLY A 265 -4.43 -14.93 -4.75
CA GLY A 265 -4.59 -14.57 -6.16
C GLY A 265 -3.37 -14.96 -6.98
N LYS A 266 -2.16 -14.56 -6.52
CA LYS A 266 -0.89 -14.90 -7.19
C LYS A 266 -0.69 -16.43 -7.32
N LYS A 267 -0.92 -17.18 -6.25
CA LYS A 267 -0.81 -18.64 -6.26
C LYS A 267 -1.81 -19.30 -7.22
N SER A 268 -3.01 -18.75 -7.34
CA SER A 268 -4.05 -19.30 -8.22
C SER A 268 -3.71 -19.14 -9.71
N MET A 269 -2.89 -18.18 -10.10
CA MET A 269 -2.41 -17.99 -11.48
C MET A 269 -1.61 -19.18 -11.99
N ALA A 270 -0.97 -19.94 -11.10
CA ALA A 270 -0.21 -21.15 -11.44
C ALA A 270 -1.08 -22.39 -11.61
N LEU A 271 -2.38 -22.32 -11.32
CA LEU A 271 -3.31 -23.46 -11.44
C LEU A 271 -3.81 -23.57 -12.87
N VAL A 272 -3.92 -24.82 -13.36
CA VAL A 272 -4.34 -25.13 -14.72
C VAL A 272 -5.81 -24.74 -14.95
N ALA A 273 -6.04 -23.84 -15.91
CA ALA A 273 -7.39 -23.54 -16.38
C ALA A 273 -7.96 -24.72 -17.18
N TYR A 274 -9.28 -25.00 -17.05
CA TYR A 274 -9.96 -25.97 -17.91
C TYR A 274 -10.09 -25.37 -19.32
N ASN A 275 -9.57 -26.06 -20.33
CA ASN A 275 -9.68 -25.62 -21.71
C ASN A 275 -11.13 -25.73 -22.19
N ILE A 276 -11.66 -24.67 -22.77
CA ILE A 276 -12.92 -24.70 -23.52
C ILE A 276 -12.67 -25.51 -24.79
N ARG A 277 -13.45 -26.59 -24.98
CA ARG A 277 -13.37 -27.36 -26.24
C ARG A 277 -13.84 -26.48 -27.40
N PRO A 278 -13.08 -26.40 -28.50
CA PRO A 278 -13.55 -25.67 -29.68
C PRO A 278 -14.92 -26.23 -30.12
N LEU A 279 -15.85 -25.33 -30.40
CA LEU A 279 -17.10 -25.72 -31.07
C LEU A 279 -16.72 -26.25 -32.45
N ARG A 280 -16.97 -27.54 -32.71
CA ARG A 280 -16.79 -28.09 -34.04
C ARG A 280 -17.93 -27.49 -34.89
N GLY A 281 -17.58 -26.70 -35.91
CA GLY A 281 -18.48 -26.26 -36.97
C GLY A 281 -18.96 -27.42 -37.84
#